data_3a76d8303e9abc33e36deb9ffcc1a4be
#
_entry.id   3a76d8303e9abc33e36deb9ffcc1a4be
#
_cell.length_a   1.000
_cell.length_b   1.000
_cell.length_c   1.000
_cell.angle_alpha   90.00
_cell.angle_beta   90.00
_cell.angle_gamma   90.00
#
_symmetry.space_group_name_H-M   'P 1'
#
loop_
_entity.id
_entity.type
_entity.pdbx_description
1 polymer ?
#
loop_
_entity_poly.entity_id
_entity_poly.type
_entity_poly.pdbx_seq_one_letter_code
_entity_poly.pdbx_strand_id
1 'polypeptide(L)'
;MNNIFEKFNLKKIGLGIAIIIVFNLFVNYGIGTFYKAPEHDDFCKPEIVGKNIAAKEECEVVGGLWSDNLYYGRSYEGDVEKRLLPPPTQQTAIGEPAGWCNAYFTCQKEFNTENDIYKRNVFVVWIIAGVAAIVGSFSLVAVSMLSVSFMFSGLLSLLIGTIGYW
;
A
#
# COMPACT_ATOMS: atom_id res chain seq x y z
N MET A 1 -35.54 26.65 -10.50
CA MET A 1 -34.54 25.59 -10.20
C MET A 1 -34.86 24.77 -8.94
N ASN A 2 -35.88 25.10 -8.15
CA ASN A 2 -36.17 24.44 -6.86
C ASN A 2 -37.05 23.18 -6.93
N ASN A 3 -37.62 22.84 -8.07
CA ASN A 3 -38.60 21.73 -8.18
C ASN A 3 -38.00 20.37 -8.56
N ILE A 4 -36.69 20.26 -8.80
CA ILE A 4 -36.05 18.98 -9.15
C ILE A 4 -35.64 18.23 -7.87
N PHE A 5 -35.24 18.95 -6.82
CA PHE A 5 -34.83 18.36 -5.55
C PHE A 5 -35.98 17.85 -4.66
N GLU A 6 -37.20 18.43 -4.81
CA GLU A 6 -38.36 18.06 -3.99
C GLU A 6 -38.96 16.68 -4.36
N LYS A 7 -38.72 16.20 -5.57
CA LYS A 7 -39.18 14.85 -6.03
C LYS A 7 -38.26 13.70 -5.62
N PHE A 8 -37.04 13.96 -5.15
CA PHE A 8 -36.16 12.93 -4.63
C PHE A 8 -36.56 12.59 -3.18
N ASN A 9 -37.32 11.52 -3.03
CA ASN A 9 -37.75 11.00 -1.74
C ASN A 9 -36.52 10.71 -0.87
N LEU A 10 -36.27 11.49 0.17
CA LEU A 10 -35.08 11.41 1.05
C LEU A 10 -34.81 9.98 1.55
N LYS A 11 -35.89 9.20 1.77
CA LYS A 11 -35.81 7.77 2.14
C LYS A 11 -35.15 6.92 1.04
N LYS A 12 -35.43 7.23 -0.23
CA LYS A 12 -34.84 6.49 -1.36
C LYS A 12 -33.35 6.80 -1.51
N ILE A 13 -32.96 8.07 -1.33
CA ILE A 13 -31.54 8.47 -1.35
C ILE A 13 -30.79 7.77 -0.22
N GLY A 14 -31.34 7.81 1.01
CA GLY A 14 -30.73 7.14 2.15
C GLY A 14 -30.55 5.63 1.95
N LEU A 15 -31.55 4.96 1.36
CA LEU A 15 -31.44 3.54 1.04
C LEU A 15 -30.35 3.27 0.00
N GLY A 16 -30.25 4.11 -1.05
CA GLY A 16 -29.22 3.98 -2.06
C GLY A 16 -27.80 4.13 -1.47
N ILE A 17 -27.59 5.12 -0.64
CA ILE A 17 -26.30 5.32 0.05
C ILE A 17 -25.98 4.13 0.98
N ALA A 18 -26.97 3.63 1.72
CA ALA A 18 -26.77 2.47 2.58
C ALA A 18 -26.33 1.23 1.79
N ILE A 19 -26.92 0.97 0.64
CA ILE A 19 -26.52 -0.15 -0.24
C ILE A 19 -25.06 0.01 -0.70
N ILE A 20 -24.67 1.22 -1.12
CA ILE A 20 -23.30 1.51 -1.57
C ILE A 20 -22.31 1.22 -0.43
N ILE A 21 -22.59 1.70 0.77
CA ILE A 21 -21.71 1.50 1.94
C ILE A 21 -21.61 0.01 2.29
N VAL A 22 -22.76 -0.67 2.42
CA VAL A 22 -22.80 -2.09 2.81
C VAL A 22 -22.05 -2.96 1.79
N PHE A 23 -22.25 -2.71 0.50
CA PHE A 23 -21.56 -3.46 -0.55
C PHE A 23 -20.03 -3.30 -0.44
N ASN A 24 -19.53 -2.06 -0.33
CA ASN A 24 -18.09 -1.82 -0.25
C ASN A 24 -17.49 -2.36 1.06
N LEU A 25 -18.21 -2.27 2.17
CA LEU A 25 -17.80 -2.92 3.42
C LEU A 25 -17.73 -4.45 3.27
N PHE A 26 -18.73 -5.06 2.63
CA PHE A 26 -18.76 -6.50 2.37
C PHE A 26 -17.54 -6.96 1.57
N VAL A 27 -17.21 -6.25 0.48
CA VAL A 27 -16.00 -6.55 -0.32
C VAL A 27 -14.74 -6.39 0.53
N ASN A 28 -14.62 -5.30 1.29
CA ASN A 28 -13.45 -5.05 2.15
C ASN A 28 -13.25 -6.14 3.20
N TYR A 29 -14.31 -6.51 3.94
CA TYR A 29 -14.24 -7.61 4.91
C TYR A 29 -13.97 -8.95 4.24
N GLY A 30 -14.54 -9.20 3.07
CA GLY A 30 -14.25 -10.40 2.28
C GLY A 30 -12.78 -10.51 1.96
N ILE A 31 -12.17 -9.42 1.46
CA ILE A 31 -10.72 -9.38 1.19
C ILE A 31 -9.93 -9.70 2.47
N GLY A 32 -10.21 -9.01 3.58
CA GLY A 32 -9.50 -9.23 4.85
C GLY A 32 -9.64 -10.65 5.42
N THR A 33 -10.73 -11.36 5.06
CA THR A 33 -10.96 -12.75 5.48
C THR A 33 -10.16 -13.74 4.66
N PHE A 34 -10.05 -13.53 3.34
CA PHE A 34 -9.40 -14.49 2.42
C PHE A 34 -7.95 -14.16 2.11
N TYR A 35 -7.54 -12.90 2.25
CA TYR A 35 -6.19 -12.42 1.97
C TYR A 35 -5.61 -11.73 3.21
N LYS A 36 -4.71 -12.44 3.91
CA LYS A 36 -3.97 -11.85 5.02
C LYS A 36 -2.92 -10.87 4.46
N ALA A 37 -2.94 -9.62 4.94
CA ALA A 37 -1.89 -8.67 4.61
C ALA A 37 -0.56 -9.13 5.22
N PRO A 38 0.58 -9.01 4.49
CA PRO A 38 1.88 -9.29 5.06
C PRO A 38 2.20 -8.28 6.15
N GLU A 39 2.68 -8.77 7.30
CA GLU A 39 3.11 -7.93 8.41
C GLU A 39 4.62 -7.74 8.34
N HIS A 40 5.12 -6.52 8.54
CA HIS A 40 6.54 -6.21 8.46
C HIS A 40 7.37 -7.06 9.45
N ASP A 41 6.83 -7.32 10.63
CA ASP A 41 7.48 -8.06 11.69
C ASP A 41 7.64 -9.57 11.38
N ASP A 42 6.85 -10.10 10.45
CA ASP A 42 7.00 -11.50 9.98
C ASP A 42 8.30 -11.68 9.18
N PHE A 43 8.77 -10.61 8.51
CA PHE A 43 9.97 -10.61 7.67
C PHE A 43 11.18 -10.03 8.38
N CYS A 44 11.01 -8.89 9.03
CA CYS A 44 12.08 -8.14 9.69
C CYS A 44 11.95 -8.27 11.20
N LYS A 45 12.65 -9.25 11.79
CA LYS A 45 12.63 -9.46 13.24
C LYS A 45 13.30 -8.30 13.97
N PRO A 46 12.68 -7.74 15.01
CA PRO A 46 13.22 -6.59 15.74
C PRO A 46 14.56 -6.88 16.44
N GLU A 47 14.89 -8.14 16.67
CA GLU A 47 16.16 -8.55 17.31
C GLU A 47 17.41 -8.24 16.47
N ILE A 48 17.24 -8.11 15.15
CA ILE A 48 18.35 -7.79 14.22
C ILE A 48 18.57 -6.28 14.16
N VAL A 49 17.54 -5.52 14.50
CA VAL A 49 17.45 -4.06 14.31
C VAL A 49 18.33 -3.25 15.24
N GLY A 50 18.65 -3.76 16.41
CA GLY A 50 19.39 -3.04 17.45
C GLY A 50 20.90 -3.30 17.48
N LYS A 51 21.41 -4.15 16.60
CA LYS A 51 22.83 -4.50 16.59
C LYS A 51 23.61 -3.53 15.69
N ASN A 52 24.56 -2.83 16.30
CA ASN A 52 25.57 -2.09 15.54
C ASN A 52 26.53 -3.11 14.91
N ILE A 53 26.28 -3.45 13.64
CA ILE A 53 27.10 -4.40 12.87
C ILE A 53 28.22 -3.59 12.23
N ALA A 54 29.44 -3.78 12.73
CA ALA A 54 30.64 -3.04 12.32
C ALA A 54 31.49 -3.82 11.30
N ALA A 55 31.24 -5.12 11.10
CA ALA A 55 32.00 -5.99 10.21
C ALA A 55 31.14 -6.42 9.01
N LYS A 56 31.78 -6.47 7.84
CA LYS A 56 31.12 -6.88 6.57
C LYS A 56 30.59 -8.31 6.64
N GLU A 57 31.38 -9.22 7.18
CA GLU A 57 31.04 -10.63 7.29
C GLU A 57 29.80 -10.84 8.18
N GLU A 58 29.72 -10.07 9.26
CA GLU A 58 28.57 -10.13 10.18
C GLU A 58 27.32 -9.57 9.53
N CYS A 59 27.46 -8.53 8.68
CA CYS A 59 26.37 -7.95 7.89
C CYS A 59 25.79 -8.95 6.88
N GLU A 60 26.66 -9.69 6.18
CA GLU A 60 26.24 -10.70 5.19
C GLU A 60 25.53 -11.89 5.87
N VAL A 61 25.96 -12.29 7.07
CA VAL A 61 25.34 -13.38 7.84
C VAL A 61 23.89 -13.04 8.25
N VAL A 62 23.60 -11.79 8.55
CA VAL A 62 22.22 -11.34 8.88
C VAL A 62 21.40 -10.99 7.65
N GLY A 63 21.92 -11.19 6.44
CA GLY A 63 21.25 -10.86 5.19
C GLY A 63 21.21 -9.34 4.90
N GLY A 64 22.09 -8.58 5.52
CA GLY A 64 22.24 -7.15 5.30
C GLY A 64 23.02 -6.83 4.04
N LEU A 65 22.89 -5.59 3.57
CA LEU A 65 23.72 -5.03 2.50
C LEU A 65 24.82 -4.17 3.12
N TRP A 66 26.07 -4.56 2.91
CA TRP A 66 27.22 -3.75 3.29
C TRP A 66 27.48 -2.66 2.26
N SER A 67 27.61 -1.42 2.70
CA SER A 67 27.94 -0.27 1.87
C SER A 67 29.27 0.32 2.31
N ASP A 68 30.26 0.27 1.42
CA ASP A 68 31.58 0.89 1.64
C ASP A 68 31.44 2.41 1.52
N ASN A 69 32.05 3.17 2.41
CA ASN A 69 32.00 4.65 2.46
C ASN A 69 32.55 5.35 1.20
N LEU A 70 33.11 4.62 0.25
CA LEU A 70 33.56 5.15 -1.05
C LEU A 70 32.43 5.71 -1.91
N TYR A 71 31.15 5.43 -1.57
CA TYR A 71 30.00 5.85 -2.37
C TYR A 71 29.34 7.16 -1.93
N TYR A 72 29.79 7.78 -0.85
CA TYR A 72 29.23 9.05 -0.38
C TYR A 72 29.65 10.27 -1.24
N GLY A 73 30.48 10.06 -2.24
CA GLY A 73 30.97 11.12 -3.14
C GLY A 73 30.31 11.18 -4.54
N ARG A 74 29.41 10.24 -4.88
CA ARG A 74 28.74 10.29 -6.17
C ARG A 74 27.29 10.72 -5.98
N SER A 75 27.09 12.05 -6.08
CA SER A 75 25.77 12.67 -6.18
C SER A 75 24.92 11.95 -7.22
N TYR A 76 23.75 11.45 -6.81
CA TYR A 76 22.65 11.33 -7.75
C TYR A 76 22.33 12.74 -8.23
N GLU A 77 22.70 13.03 -9.45
CA GLU A 77 22.31 14.23 -10.17
C GLU A 77 20.84 14.06 -10.56
N GLY A 78 19.99 14.54 -9.67
CA GLY A 78 18.57 14.56 -9.79
C GLY A 78 18.01 15.39 -8.65
N ASP A 79 17.72 16.64 -8.91
CA ASP A 79 17.05 17.68 -8.13
C ASP A 79 16.38 17.19 -6.83
N VAL A 80 17.10 17.26 -5.72
CA VAL A 80 16.52 17.43 -4.39
C VAL A 80 17.34 18.47 -3.64
N GLU A 81 16.65 19.53 -3.34
CA GLU A 81 17.04 20.69 -2.53
C GLU A 81 18.06 20.35 -1.42
N LYS A 82 19.18 21.02 -1.54
CA LYS A 82 20.38 20.97 -0.72
C LYS A 82 20.08 21.21 0.77
N ARG A 83 19.64 20.17 1.48
CA ARG A 83 19.65 20.20 2.94
C ARG A 83 21.07 19.93 3.39
N LEU A 84 21.72 21.00 3.84
CA LEU A 84 23.00 20.96 4.52
C LEU A 84 22.85 20.14 5.83
N LEU A 85 23.15 18.85 5.74
CA LEU A 85 23.44 18.06 6.93
C LEU A 85 24.88 18.38 7.33
N PRO A 86 25.15 18.63 8.61
CA PRO A 86 26.51 18.82 9.08
C PRO A 86 27.33 17.56 8.79
N PRO A 87 28.59 17.70 8.36
CA PRO A 87 29.44 16.55 8.10
C PRO A 87 29.57 15.73 9.39
N PRO A 88 29.43 14.38 9.33
CA PRO A 88 29.73 13.55 10.48
C PRO A 88 31.18 13.75 10.84
N THR A 89 31.44 14.08 12.09
CA THR A 89 32.79 14.24 12.68
C THR A 89 33.50 12.90 12.49
N GLN A 90 34.42 12.86 11.53
CA GLN A 90 35.29 11.72 11.29
C GLN A 90 36.25 11.57 12.45
N GLN A 91 36.03 10.58 13.29
CA GLN A 91 37.09 9.93 14.03
C GLN A 91 37.45 8.66 13.28
N THR A 92 38.25 8.79 12.26
CA THR A 92 38.91 7.67 11.60
C THR A 92 39.99 7.13 12.49
N ALA A 93 39.70 6.06 13.21
CA ALA A 93 40.73 5.14 13.69
C ALA A 93 41.31 4.45 12.44
N ILE A 94 42.63 4.57 12.30
CA ILE A 94 43.43 4.03 11.19
C ILE A 94 43.30 2.50 11.24
N GLY A 95 42.62 1.87 10.29
CA GLY A 95 42.74 0.43 10.05
C GLY A 95 41.50 -0.39 9.68
N GLU A 96 40.26 0.17 9.69
CA GLU A 96 39.09 -0.60 9.29
C GLU A 96 38.39 0.01 8.07
N PRO A 97 37.92 -0.81 7.12
CA PRO A 97 37.13 -0.31 6.01
C PRO A 97 35.86 0.34 6.56
N ALA A 98 35.80 1.67 6.45
CA ALA A 98 34.69 2.46 6.93
C ALA A 98 33.46 2.18 6.04
N GLY A 99 32.65 1.22 6.40
CA GLY A 99 31.41 0.86 5.78
C GLY A 99 30.26 0.85 6.79
N TRP A 100 29.05 0.76 6.33
CA TRP A 100 27.87 0.57 7.19
C TRP A 100 26.99 -0.56 6.66
N CYS A 101 26.37 -1.28 7.58
CA CYS A 101 25.48 -2.39 7.28
C CYS A 101 24.03 -1.92 7.25
N ASN A 102 23.34 -2.13 6.14
CA ASN A 102 21.90 -2.07 6.08
C ASN A 102 21.32 -3.46 6.36
N ALA A 103 21.11 -3.77 7.62
CA ALA A 103 20.58 -5.07 8.07
C ALA A 103 19.16 -5.37 7.58
N TYR A 104 18.43 -4.34 7.17
CA TYR A 104 17.04 -4.47 6.68
C TYR A 104 16.92 -4.79 5.18
N PHE A 105 18.01 -4.75 4.44
CA PHE A 105 17.95 -4.77 2.97
C PHE A 105 17.19 -5.97 2.43
N THR A 106 17.53 -7.17 2.89
CA THR A 106 16.92 -8.41 2.38
C THR A 106 15.50 -8.57 2.89
N CYS A 107 15.27 -8.39 4.19
CA CYS A 107 13.93 -8.53 4.76
C CYS A 107 12.95 -7.48 4.21
N GLN A 108 13.41 -6.25 4.02
CA GLN A 108 12.59 -5.19 3.40
C GLN A 108 12.25 -5.52 1.94
N LYS A 109 13.20 -6.10 1.20
CA LYS A 109 12.97 -6.53 -0.18
C LYS A 109 11.94 -7.65 -0.25
N GLU A 110 12.05 -8.64 0.64
CA GLU A 110 11.09 -9.74 0.73
C GLU A 110 9.70 -9.23 1.11
N PHE A 111 9.61 -8.39 2.15
CA PHE A 111 8.35 -7.75 2.54
C PHE A 111 7.72 -6.95 1.39
N ASN A 112 8.51 -6.14 0.69
CA ASN A 112 7.98 -5.34 -0.43
C ASN A 112 7.47 -6.26 -1.56
N THR A 113 8.17 -7.36 -1.85
CA THR A 113 7.75 -8.32 -2.88
C THR A 113 6.41 -8.96 -2.54
N GLU A 114 6.24 -9.43 -1.30
CA GLU A 114 4.99 -10.04 -0.84
C GLU A 114 3.86 -9.00 -0.75
N ASN A 115 4.18 -7.80 -0.30
CA ASN A 115 3.22 -6.69 -0.24
C ASN A 115 2.73 -6.28 -1.64
N ASP A 116 3.59 -6.28 -2.64
CA ASP A 116 3.22 -5.99 -4.04
C ASP A 116 2.31 -7.07 -4.62
N ILE A 117 2.58 -8.36 -4.30
CA ILE A 117 1.70 -9.46 -4.68
C ILE A 117 0.33 -9.33 -4.00
N TYR A 118 0.32 -9.02 -2.69
CA TYR A 118 -0.90 -8.78 -1.94
C TYR A 118 -1.72 -7.64 -2.56
N LYS A 119 -1.12 -6.47 -2.76
CA LYS A 119 -1.77 -5.30 -3.36
C LYS A 119 -2.36 -5.61 -4.74
N ARG A 120 -1.60 -6.33 -5.57
CA ARG A 120 -2.08 -6.75 -6.89
C ARG A 120 -3.30 -7.66 -6.80
N ASN A 121 -3.29 -8.63 -5.90
CA ASN A 121 -4.42 -9.55 -5.72
C ASN A 121 -5.65 -8.82 -5.19
N VAL A 122 -5.49 -7.96 -4.20
CA VAL A 122 -6.55 -7.10 -3.65
C VAL A 122 -7.13 -6.19 -4.73
N PHE A 123 -6.28 -5.56 -5.55
CA PHE A 123 -6.71 -4.76 -6.69
C PHE A 123 -7.59 -5.56 -7.65
N VAL A 124 -7.17 -6.76 -8.04
CA VAL A 124 -7.94 -7.64 -8.93
C VAL A 124 -9.30 -7.98 -8.34
N VAL A 125 -9.39 -8.28 -7.04
CA VAL A 125 -10.68 -8.55 -6.37
C VAL A 125 -11.59 -7.32 -6.43
N TRP A 126 -11.08 -6.11 -6.17
CA TRP A 126 -11.85 -4.87 -6.28
C TRP A 126 -12.37 -4.61 -7.69
N ILE A 127 -11.54 -4.87 -8.73
CA ILE A 127 -11.95 -4.74 -10.13
C ILE A 127 -13.08 -5.73 -10.46
N ILE A 128 -12.92 -7.00 -10.09
CA ILE A 128 -13.93 -8.04 -10.33
C ILE A 128 -15.25 -7.67 -9.64
N ALA A 129 -15.20 -7.27 -8.37
CA ALA A 129 -16.38 -6.87 -7.60
C ALA A 129 -17.08 -5.65 -8.22
N GLY A 130 -16.29 -4.64 -8.63
CA GLY A 130 -16.80 -3.44 -9.27
C GLY A 130 -17.50 -3.73 -10.61
N VAL A 131 -16.87 -4.53 -11.47
CA VAL A 131 -17.43 -4.93 -12.74
C VAL A 131 -18.69 -5.78 -12.53
N ALA A 132 -18.67 -6.74 -11.60
CA ALA A 132 -19.82 -7.57 -11.28
C ALA A 132 -21.01 -6.73 -10.77
N ALA A 133 -20.78 -5.71 -9.95
CA ALA A 133 -21.81 -4.79 -9.49
C ALA A 133 -22.41 -3.98 -10.64
N ILE A 134 -21.58 -3.47 -11.56
CA ILE A 134 -22.06 -2.72 -12.75
C ILE A 134 -22.89 -3.64 -13.64
N VAL A 135 -22.42 -4.82 -13.99
CA VAL A 135 -23.14 -5.79 -14.80
C VAL A 135 -24.44 -6.22 -14.14
N GLY A 136 -24.40 -6.51 -12.84
CA GLY A 136 -25.57 -6.86 -12.04
C GLY A 136 -26.62 -5.75 -12.00
N SER A 137 -26.21 -4.47 -12.07
CA SER A 137 -27.12 -3.34 -12.10
C SER A 137 -28.07 -3.38 -13.30
N PHE A 138 -27.63 -3.88 -14.45
CA PHE A 138 -28.48 -4.03 -15.64
C PHE A 138 -29.56 -5.10 -15.46
N SER A 139 -29.32 -6.13 -14.66
CA SER A 139 -30.31 -7.15 -14.35
C SER A 139 -31.40 -6.63 -13.38
N LEU A 140 -31.11 -5.55 -12.65
CA LEU A 140 -31.98 -4.94 -11.65
C LEU A 140 -32.76 -3.71 -12.16
N VAL A 141 -32.82 -3.51 -13.48
CA VAL A 141 -33.50 -2.33 -14.10
C VAL A 141 -34.96 -2.19 -13.66
N ALA A 142 -35.65 -3.30 -13.36
CA ALA A 142 -37.02 -3.27 -12.85
C ALA A 142 -37.17 -2.51 -11.52
N VAL A 143 -36.10 -2.41 -10.74
CA VAL A 143 -36.04 -1.65 -9.49
C VAL A 143 -35.00 -0.54 -9.64
N SER A 144 -35.42 0.57 -10.23
CA SER A 144 -34.53 1.68 -10.63
C SER A 144 -33.57 2.15 -9.53
N MET A 145 -33.98 2.10 -8.26
CA MET A 145 -33.13 2.51 -7.12
C MET A 145 -31.98 1.53 -6.88
N LEU A 146 -32.24 0.22 -6.95
CA LEU A 146 -31.21 -0.80 -6.78
C LEU A 146 -30.19 -0.73 -7.91
N SER A 147 -30.67 -0.63 -9.16
CA SER A 147 -29.83 -0.51 -10.35
C SER A 147 -28.84 0.66 -10.23
N VAL A 148 -29.34 1.86 -9.91
CA VAL A 148 -28.50 3.05 -9.76
C VAL A 148 -27.50 2.88 -8.60
N SER A 149 -27.92 2.33 -7.45
CA SER A 149 -27.04 2.11 -6.29
C SER A 149 -25.93 1.12 -6.60
N PHE A 150 -26.23 0.02 -7.30
CA PHE A 150 -25.19 -0.95 -7.72
C PHE A 150 -24.23 -0.37 -8.74
N MET A 151 -24.70 0.45 -9.66
CA MET A 151 -23.83 1.13 -10.61
C MET A 151 -22.83 2.06 -9.92
N PHE A 152 -23.30 2.91 -9.00
CA PHE A 152 -22.43 3.79 -8.20
C PHE A 152 -21.49 3.00 -7.27
N SER A 153 -21.99 1.91 -6.69
CA SER A 153 -21.17 1.03 -5.86
C SER A 153 -20.03 0.39 -6.64
N GLY A 154 -20.30 -0.06 -7.85
CA GLY A 154 -19.29 -0.61 -8.75
C GLY A 154 -18.23 0.43 -9.14
N LEU A 155 -18.65 1.65 -9.52
CA LEU A 155 -17.71 2.74 -9.80
C LEU A 155 -16.84 3.09 -8.57
N LEU A 156 -17.42 3.15 -7.39
CA LEU A 156 -16.68 3.41 -6.16
C LEU A 156 -15.68 2.29 -5.85
N SER A 157 -16.05 1.03 -6.06
CA SER A 157 -15.15 -0.13 -5.91
C SER A 157 -13.94 -0.04 -6.83
N LEU A 158 -14.15 0.36 -8.10
CA LEU A 158 -13.05 0.58 -9.05
C LEU A 158 -12.09 1.69 -8.58
N LEU A 159 -12.63 2.79 -8.06
CA LEU A 159 -11.83 3.89 -7.52
C LEU A 159 -11.03 3.44 -6.29
N ILE A 160 -11.67 2.75 -5.34
CA ILE A 160 -10.99 2.24 -4.13
C ILE A 160 -9.86 1.28 -4.52
N GLY A 161 -10.12 0.35 -5.43
CA GLY A 161 -9.11 -0.58 -5.94
C GLY A 161 -7.92 0.14 -6.55
N THR A 162 -8.17 1.16 -7.36
CA THR A 162 -7.09 1.94 -8.02
C THR A 162 -6.25 2.72 -7.01
N ILE A 163 -6.89 3.40 -6.04
CA ILE A 163 -6.19 4.17 -5.02
C ILE A 163 -5.39 3.25 -4.09
N GLY A 164 -5.95 2.09 -3.73
CA GLY A 164 -5.29 1.13 -2.84
C GLY A 164 -4.08 0.42 -3.46
N TYR A 165 -3.97 0.42 -4.80
CA TYR A 165 -2.83 -0.15 -5.51
C TYR A 165 -1.62 0.80 -5.53
N TRP A 166 -1.87 2.12 -5.57
CA TRP A 166 -0.82 3.15 -5.51
C TRP A 166 -0.34 3.36 -4.07
#